data_4bb767ebc22b8448067b808b2bcaa55e
#
_entry.id   4bb767ebc22b8448067b808b2bcaa55e
#
_cell.length_a   1.000
_cell.length_b   1.000
_cell.length_c   1.000
_cell.angle_alpha   90.00
_cell.angle_beta   90.00
_cell.angle_gamma   90.00
#
_symmetry.space_group_name_H-M   'P 1'
#
loop_
_entity.id
_entity.type
_entity.pdbx_description
1 polymer ?
#
loop_
_entity_poly.entity_id
_entity_poly.type
_entity_poly.pdbx_seq_one_letter_code
_entity_poly.pdbx_strand_id
1 'polypeptide(L)'
;NVERYIKLMEELDLKLVKVIDTHIHADHISGMAELRDRTNCITIMGDATPGDVVSMQVKDNDEVSIEGIKLKALHTPGHTNDSFSYLMNDRIFSGDTLLIRGTGRTDFQNGDPYDAYNSLFERILKLPEETLLYPAHDYKGDTVSTIGEEKKFNPRLQVSSAEEYANI
;
A
#
# COMPACT_ATOMS: atom_id res chain seq x y z
N ASN A 1 -13.69 -10.53 -3.69
CA ASN A 1 -14.77 -11.43 -3.25
C ASN A 1 -14.56 -11.77 -1.78
N VAL A 2 -15.34 -11.15 -0.89
CA VAL A 2 -15.25 -11.26 0.57
C VAL A 2 -15.48 -12.71 1.05
N GLU A 3 -16.38 -13.45 0.40
CA GLU A 3 -16.65 -14.85 0.74
C GLU A 3 -15.39 -15.74 0.80
N ARG A 4 -14.45 -15.50 -0.12
CA ARG A 4 -13.20 -16.26 -0.14
C ARG A 4 -12.36 -16.04 1.12
N TYR A 5 -12.33 -14.81 1.64
CA TYR A 5 -11.61 -14.48 2.87
C TYR A 5 -12.32 -15.02 4.11
N ILE A 6 -13.64 -14.93 4.17
CA ILE A 6 -14.44 -15.51 5.27
C ILE A 6 -14.18 -17.02 5.34
N LYS A 7 -14.33 -17.73 4.22
CA LYS A 7 -14.07 -19.16 4.16
C LYS A 7 -12.66 -19.54 4.58
N LEU A 8 -11.65 -18.79 4.12
CA LEU A 8 -10.25 -19.04 4.50
C LEU A 8 -10.03 -18.87 6.01
N MET A 9 -10.63 -17.85 6.61
CA MET A 9 -10.55 -17.65 8.07
C MET A 9 -11.22 -18.78 8.84
N GLU A 10 -12.36 -19.26 8.39
CA GLU A 10 -13.04 -20.41 8.97
C GLU A 10 -12.22 -21.70 8.86
N GLU A 11 -11.65 -21.98 7.68
CA GLU A 11 -10.79 -23.16 7.43
C GLU A 11 -9.52 -23.17 8.28
N LEU A 12 -8.97 -21.98 8.59
CA LEU A 12 -7.75 -21.82 9.37
C LEU A 12 -8.00 -21.53 10.87
N ASP A 13 -9.25 -21.51 11.30
CA ASP A 13 -9.67 -21.13 12.67
C ASP A 13 -9.08 -19.76 13.08
N LEU A 14 -9.16 -18.78 12.19
CA LEU A 14 -8.65 -17.43 12.38
C LEU A 14 -9.78 -16.43 12.63
N LYS A 15 -9.54 -15.47 13.53
CA LYS A 15 -10.40 -14.33 13.76
C LYS A 15 -9.85 -13.08 13.07
N LEU A 16 -10.64 -12.48 12.17
CA LEU A 16 -10.29 -11.18 11.60
C LEU A 16 -10.46 -10.07 12.64
N VAL A 17 -9.39 -9.41 12.99
CA VAL A 17 -9.39 -8.32 13.98
C VAL A 17 -9.20 -6.94 13.35
N LYS A 18 -8.46 -6.86 12.24
CA LYS A 18 -8.19 -5.61 11.53
C LYS A 18 -8.15 -5.83 10.02
N VAL A 19 -8.65 -4.86 9.27
CA VAL A 19 -8.53 -4.74 7.81
C VAL A 19 -7.90 -3.39 7.51
N ILE A 20 -6.91 -3.38 6.64
CA ILE A 20 -6.16 -2.18 6.29
C ILE A 20 -6.21 -2.01 4.78
N ASP A 21 -6.60 -0.82 4.31
CA ASP A 21 -6.45 -0.40 2.92
C ASP A 21 -5.36 0.66 2.79
N THR A 22 -4.72 0.70 1.63
CA THR A 22 -3.62 1.63 1.35
C THR A 22 -4.10 2.99 0.87
N HIS A 23 -5.20 3.05 0.15
CA HIS A 23 -5.77 4.27 -0.43
C HIS A 23 -7.22 4.04 -0.86
N ILE A 24 -7.93 5.11 -1.23
CA ILE A 24 -9.27 5.01 -1.83
C ILE A 24 -9.13 4.64 -3.31
N HIS A 25 -9.82 3.58 -3.71
CA HIS A 25 -9.86 3.11 -5.09
C HIS A 25 -10.98 3.79 -5.88
N ALA A 26 -10.69 4.25 -7.09
CA ALA A 26 -11.68 4.82 -8.00
C ALA A 26 -12.31 3.79 -8.94
N ASP A 27 -11.66 2.67 -9.17
CA ASP A 27 -11.99 1.65 -10.16
C ASP A 27 -12.76 0.46 -9.59
N HIS A 28 -12.77 0.28 -8.27
CA HIS A 28 -13.50 -0.80 -7.60
C HIS A 28 -13.94 -0.42 -6.17
N ILE A 29 -14.86 -1.21 -5.62
CA ILE A 29 -15.29 -1.09 -4.23
C ILE A 29 -14.44 -2.02 -3.38
N SER A 30 -13.79 -1.47 -2.34
CA SER A 30 -13.08 -2.27 -1.34
C SER A 30 -14.02 -3.20 -0.57
N GLY A 31 -13.55 -4.39 -0.26
CA GLY A 31 -14.26 -5.33 0.62
C GLY A 31 -14.23 -4.97 2.12
N MET A 32 -13.57 -3.89 2.49
CA MET A 32 -13.32 -3.50 3.87
C MET A 32 -14.62 -3.33 4.69
N ALA A 33 -15.61 -2.60 4.15
CA ALA A 33 -16.88 -2.36 4.84
C ALA A 33 -17.67 -3.67 5.06
N GLU A 34 -17.75 -4.53 4.05
CA GLU A 34 -18.42 -5.82 4.15
C GLU A 34 -17.70 -6.75 5.16
N LEU A 35 -16.38 -6.78 5.17
CA LEU A 35 -15.61 -7.53 6.18
C LEU A 35 -15.88 -7.01 7.58
N ARG A 36 -15.88 -5.69 7.79
CA ARG A 36 -16.22 -5.07 9.08
C ARG A 36 -17.63 -5.49 9.55
N ASP A 37 -18.62 -5.37 8.68
CA ASP A 37 -20.01 -5.62 9.02
C ASP A 37 -20.26 -7.11 9.36
N ARG A 38 -19.49 -8.02 8.76
CA ARG A 38 -19.60 -9.46 8.99
C ARG A 38 -18.78 -9.99 10.17
N THR A 39 -17.64 -9.34 10.48
CA THR A 39 -16.69 -9.87 11.48
C THR A 39 -16.49 -8.94 12.68
N ASN A 40 -17.02 -7.73 12.64
CA ASN A 40 -16.78 -6.66 13.61
C ASN A 40 -15.29 -6.30 13.72
N CYS A 41 -14.51 -6.46 12.65
CA CYS A 41 -13.10 -6.04 12.62
C CYS A 41 -12.97 -4.52 12.58
N ILE A 42 -11.81 -4.02 13.00
CA ILE A 42 -11.44 -2.60 12.88
C ILE A 42 -10.95 -2.34 11.45
N THR A 43 -11.53 -1.36 10.77
CA THR A 43 -11.07 -0.89 9.47
C THR A 43 -10.11 0.28 9.63
N ILE A 44 -8.99 0.26 8.90
CA ILE A 44 -7.89 1.22 9.05
C ILE A 44 -7.48 1.77 7.70
N MET A 45 -7.33 3.09 7.62
CA MET A 45 -6.70 3.81 6.49
C MET A 45 -5.86 4.98 7.00
N GLY A 46 -5.13 5.64 6.11
CA GLY A 46 -4.40 6.86 6.43
C GLY A 46 -5.32 8.04 6.78
N ASP A 47 -4.82 9.00 7.52
CA ASP A 47 -5.57 10.18 7.98
C ASP A 47 -5.90 11.20 6.88
N ALA A 48 -5.29 11.06 5.70
CA ALA A 48 -5.69 11.79 4.49
C ALA A 48 -7.00 11.27 3.87
N THR A 49 -7.46 10.09 4.26
CA THR A 49 -8.76 9.53 3.87
C THR A 49 -9.88 10.22 4.65
N PRO A 50 -11.06 10.52 4.05
CA PRO A 50 -12.21 11.05 4.78
C PRO A 50 -12.59 10.20 6.00
N GLY A 51 -12.75 10.84 7.17
CA GLY A 51 -12.81 10.17 8.48
C GLY A 51 -14.06 9.34 8.77
N ASP A 52 -15.08 9.42 7.93
CA ASP A 52 -16.36 8.71 8.09
C ASP A 52 -16.39 7.31 7.42
N VAL A 53 -15.35 6.96 6.67
CA VAL A 53 -15.31 5.68 5.91
C VAL A 53 -14.63 4.54 6.67
N VAL A 54 -13.86 4.84 7.74
CA VAL A 54 -13.11 3.84 8.50
C VAL A 54 -13.27 3.97 10.01
N SER A 55 -13.01 2.88 10.73
CA SER A 55 -13.10 2.85 12.20
C SER A 55 -11.91 3.55 12.88
N MET A 56 -10.75 3.56 12.21
CA MET A 56 -9.50 4.10 12.73
C MET A 56 -8.68 4.70 11.60
N GLN A 57 -8.16 5.90 11.81
CA GLN A 57 -7.16 6.51 10.93
C GLN A 57 -5.77 6.43 11.56
N VAL A 58 -4.75 6.30 10.71
CA VAL A 58 -3.34 6.31 11.09
C VAL A 58 -2.62 7.47 10.42
N LYS A 59 -1.70 8.08 11.16
CA LYS A 59 -0.81 9.13 10.66
C LYS A 59 0.49 8.55 10.15
N ASP A 60 1.22 9.38 9.45
CA ASP A 60 2.58 9.04 9.04
C ASP A 60 3.45 8.65 10.25
N ASN A 61 4.13 7.53 10.13
CA ASN A 61 4.94 6.85 11.15
C ASN A 61 4.18 6.24 12.35
N ASP A 62 2.86 6.24 12.37
CA ASP A 62 2.09 5.49 13.37
C ASP A 62 2.33 3.99 13.24
N GLU A 63 2.17 3.27 14.35
CA GLU A 63 2.31 1.83 14.41
C GLU A 63 0.95 1.16 14.62
N VAL A 64 0.59 0.23 13.75
CA VAL A 64 -0.55 -0.67 13.91
C VAL A 64 -0.03 -2.00 14.45
N SER A 65 -0.44 -2.36 15.67
CA SER A 65 -0.04 -3.62 16.30
C SER A 65 -1.17 -4.65 16.27
N ILE A 66 -0.84 -5.90 15.95
CA ILE A 66 -1.74 -7.05 15.95
C ILE A 66 -0.99 -8.25 16.54
N GLU A 67 -1.28 -8.63 17.79
CA GLU A 67 -0.72 -9.83 18.45
C GLU A 67 0.83 -9.95 18.31
N GLY A 68 1.53 -8.84 18.48
CA GLY A 68 3.00 -8.80 18.39
C GLY A 68 3.53 -8.52 16.97
N ILE A 69 2.70 -8.56 15.95
CA ILE A 69 3.03 -8.05 14.62
C ILE A 69 2.88 -6.54 14.62
N LYS A 70 3.86 -5.83 14.07
CA LYS A 70 3.87 -4.38 13.97
C LYS A 70 3.96 -3.95 12.52
N LEU A 71 3.06 -3.06 12.13
CA LEU A 71 3.02 -2.41 10.83
C LEU A 71 3.23 -0.92 11.03
N LYS A 72 4.29 -0.37 10.48
CA LYS A 72 4.52 1.08 10.46
C LYS A 72 3.81 1.69 9.26
N ALA A 73 2.93 2.64 9.49
CA ALA A 73 2.26 3.40 8.45
C ALA A 73 3.20 4.45 7.87
N LEU A 74 3.35 4.49 6.56
CA LEU A 74 4.16 5.46 5.82
C LEU A 74 3.24 6.19 4.85
N HIS A 75 3.05 7.49 5.01
CA HIS A 75 2.33 8.31 4.02
C HIS A 75 3.17 8.38 2.75
N THR A 76 2.68 7.81 1.66
CA THR A 76 3.37 7.70 0.38
C THR A 76 2.50 8.21 -0.77
N PRO A 77 2.16 9.53 -0.76
CA PRO A 77 1.30 10.12 -1.78
C PRO A 77 1.96 10.07 -3.18
N GLY A 78 1.14 10.25 -4.20
CA GLY A 78 1.59 10.34 -5.59
C GLY A 78 0.69 9.59 -6.56
N HIS A 79 0.33 8.32 -6.30
CA HIS A 79 -0.75 7.64 -7.02
C HIS A 79 -2.10 8.27 -6.65
N THR A 80 -2.33 8.44 -5.37
CA THR A 80 -3.39 9.28 -4.78
C THR A 80 -2.78 10.11 -3.66
N ASN A 81 -3.45 11.18 -3.26
CA ASN A 81 -2.99 12.02 -2.14
C ASN A 81 -3.16 11.35 -0.77
N ASP A 82 -4.02 10.34 -0.65
CA ASP A 82 -4.27 9.57 0.56
C ASP A 82 -3.52 8.23 0.62
N SER A 83 -2.59 7.97 -0.31
CA SER A 83 -1.83 6.73 -0.36
C SER A 83 -0.93 6.53 0.84
N PHE A 84 -1.02 5.33 1.44
CA PHE A 84 -0.13 4.85 2.49
C PHE A 84 0.49 3.51 2.10
N SER A 85 1.73 3.30 2.52
CA SER A 85 2.41 2.00 2.51
C SER A 85 2.56 1.50 3.94
N TYR A 86 2.57 0.19 4.13
CA TYR A 86 2.70 -0.40 5.47
C TYR A 86 3.95 -1.28 5.54
N LEU A 87 4.87 -0.91 6.43
CA LEU A 87 6.17 -1.55 6.58
C LEU A 87 6.18 -2.49 7.78
N MET A 88 6.58 -3.74 7.56
CA MET A 88 7.00 -4.70 8.59
C MET A 88 8.53 -4.81 8.63
N ASN A 89 9.05 -5.65 9.52
CA ASN A 89 10.50 -5.82 9.69
C ASN A 89 11.22 -6.23 8.40
N ASP A 90 10.61 -7.08 7.57
CA ASP A 90 11.22 -7.70 6.39
C ASP A 90 10.49 -7.39 5.08
N ARG A 91 9.36 -6.68 5.13
CA ARG A 91 8.51 -6.45 3.96
C ARG A 91 7.74 -5.16 4.01
N ILE A 92 7.37 -4.66 2.83
CA ILE A 92 6.49 -3.51 2.65
C ILE A 92 5.28 -3.90 1.79
N PHE A 93 4.09 -3.46 2.21
CA PHE A 93 2.87 -3.45 1.43
C PHE A 93 2.72 -2.05 0.84
N SER A 94 3.08 -1.89 -0.41
CA SER A 94 3.29 -0.57 -1.04
C SER A 94 2.02 0.04 -1.65
N GLY A 95 0.89 -0.68 -1.65
CA GLY A 95 -0.27 -0.25 -2.43
C GLY A 95 0.11 -0.08 -3.89
N ASP A 96 -0.32 1.02 -4.49
CA ASP A 96 0.02 1.39 -5.87
C ASP A 96 1.15 2.44 -5.96
N THR A 97 1.86 2.71 -4.85
CA THR A 97 3.01 3.61 -4.90
C THR A 97 4.17 2.97 -5.67
N LEU A 98 4.54 1.72 -5.34
CA LEU A 98 5.56 0.95 -6.05
C LEU A 98 4.97 -0.40 -6.45
N LEU A 99 4.97 -0.69 -7.74
CA LEU A 99 4.58 -1.97 -8.34
C LEU A 99 5.82 -2.75 -8.79
N ILE A 100 5.64 -4.04 -9.08
CA ILE A 100 6.73 -4.84 -9.66
C ILE A 100 6.96 -4.39 -11.09
N ARG A 101 8.15 -3.87 -11.37
CA ARG A 101 8.56 -3.30 -12.67
C ARG A 101 7.66 -2.14 -13.13
N GLY A 102 7.11 -1.39 -12.18
CA GLY A 102 6.26 -0.23 -12.45
C GLY A 102 5.99 0.61 -11.22
N THR A 103 5.18 1.63 -11.40
CA THR A 103 4.62 2.48 -10.33
C THR A 103 3.17 2.78 -10.64
N GLY A 104 2.37 3.15 -9.66
CA GLY A 104 1.03 3.67 -9.91
C GLY A 104 1.06 4.90 -10.81
N ARG A 105 0.00 5.10 -11.58
CA ARG A 105 -0.21 6.32 -12.37
C ARG A 105 -0.40 7.53 -11.44
N THR A 106 -0.03 8.69 -11.90
CA THR A 106 -0.07 9.94 -11.12
C THR A 106 -0.96 11.02 -11.76
N ASP A 107 -1.62 10.70 -12.87
CA ASP A 107 -2.43 11.61 -13.67
C ASP A 107 -3.92 11.52 -13.37
N PHE A 108 -4.31 10.88 -12.28
CA PHE A 108 -5.69 10.65 -11.89
C PHE A 108 -5.86 10.73 -10.36
N GLN A 109 -7.09 10.93 -9.86
CA GLN A 109 -7.50 10.83 -8.45
C GLN A 109 -6.60 11.64 -7.48
N ASN A 110 -6.34 12.91 -7.80
CA ASN A 110 -5.43 13.78 -7.06
C ASN A 110 -4.00 13.23 -6.95
N GLY A 111 -3.57 12.49 -7.97
CA GLY A 111 -2.18 12.05 -8.08
C GLY A 111 -1.24 13.19 -8.42
N ASP A 112 0.02 13.04 -8.06
CA ASP A 112 1.08 14.00 -8.35
C ASP A 112 2.41 13.28 -8.57
N PRO A 113 3.09 13.48 -9.72
CA PRO A 113 4.33 12.77 -10.02
C PRO A 113 5.52 13.21 -9.15
N TYR A 114 5.54 14.43 -8.63
CA TYR A 114 6.58 14.89 -7.73
C TYR A 114 6.43 14.29 -6.34
N ASP A 115 5.19 14.19 -5.85
CA ASP A 115 4.89 13.46 -4.61
C ASP A 115 5.23 11.97 -4.75
N ALA A 116 4.91 11.36 -5.90
CA ALA A 116 5.28 9.98 -6.19
C ALA A 116 6.80 9.78 -6.19
N TYR A 117 7.54 10.69 -6.83
CA TYR A 117 9.00 10.67 -6.81
C TYR A 117 9.54 10.75 -5.37
N ASN A 118 9.06 11.69 -4.56
CA ASN A 118 9.48 11.83 -3.17
C ASN A 118 9.15 10.58 -2.35
N SER A 119 7.93 10.04 -2.50
CA SER A 119 7.51 8.80 -1.82
C SER A 119 8.39 7.61 -2.19
N LEU A 120 8.77 7.48 -3.46
CA LEU A 120 9.64 6.42 -3.95
C LEU A 120 11.09 6.64 -3.50
N PHE A 121 11.72 7.75 -3.91
CA PHE A 121 13.16 7.93 -3.79
C PHE A 121 13.62 8.36 -2.40
N GLU A 122 12.78 9.08 -1.64
CA GLU A 122 13.16 9.54 -0.30
C GLU A 122 12.63 8.64 0.83
N ARG A 123 11.72 7.71 0.52
CA ARG A 123 11.15 6.82 1.53
C ARG A 123 11.31 5.34 1.19
N ILE A 124 10.62 4.84 0.17
CA ILE A 124 10.55 3.39 -0.11
C ILE A 124 11.91 2.84 -0.54
N LEU A 125 12.61 3.52 -1.45
CA LEU A 125 13.91 3.07 -1.93
C LEU A 125 15.07 3.29 -0.94
N LYS A 126 14.84 3.91 0.22
CA LYS A 126 15.80 3.98 1.33
C LYS A 126 15.76 2.74 2.23
N LEU A 127 14.75 1.88 2.06
CA LEU A 127 14.66 0.61 2.79
C LEU A 127 15.80 -0.34 2.37
N PRO A 128 16.16 -1.31 3.22
CA PRO A 128 17.13 -2.35 2.89
C PRO A 128 16.77 -3.07 1.59
N GLU A 129 17.77 -3.43 0.79
CA GLU A 129 17.55 -4.01 -0.54
C GLU A 129 16.86 -5.38 -0.50
N GLU A 130 17.04 -6.12 0.59
CA GLU A 130 16.39 -7.40 0.86
C GLU A 130 14.92 -7.28 1.28
N THR A 131 14.41 -6.07 1.55
CA THR A 131 13.01 -5.85 1.92
C THR A 131 12.09 -6.37 0.82
N LEU A 132 11.20 -7.30 1.16
CA LEU A 132 10.22 -7.86 0.25
C LEU A 132 9.14 -6.82 -0.10
N LEU A 133 8.81 -6.72 -1.37
CA LEU A 133 7.79 -5.81 -1.90
C LEU A 133 6.52 -6.58 -2.23
N TYR A 134 5.40 -6.19 -1.61
CA TYR A 134 4.05 -6.67 -1.92
C TYR A 134 3.19 -5.50 -2.40
N PRO A 135 2.98 -5.34 -3.70
CA PRO A 135 2.11 -4.30 -4.25
C PRO A 135 0.63 -4.69 -4.17
N ALA A 136 -0.26 -3.71 -4.36
CA ALA A 136 -1.70 -3.97 -4.43
C ALA A 136 -2.11 -4.59 -5.77
N HIS A 137 -1.46 -4.21 -6.86
CA HIS A 137 -1.74 -4.73 -8.19
C HIS A 137 -0.53 -5.41 -8.82
N ASP A 138 -0.80 -6.48 -9.55
CA ASP A 138 0.13 -7.13 -10.47
C ASP A 138 -0.59 -7.48 -11.78
N TYR A 139 0.01 -7.09 -12.89
CA TYR A 139 -0.56 -7.26 -14.23
C TYR A 139 0.14 -8.35 -15.04
N LYS A 140 1.15 -9.03 -14.46
CA LYS A 140 2.02 -9.97 -15.17
C LYS A 140 2.13 -11.34 -14.52
N GLY A 141 1.58 -11.55 -13.34
CA GLY A 141 1.69 -12.78 -12.56
C GLY A 141 2.86 -12.80 -11.58
N ASP A 142 3.50 -11.64 -11.35
CA ASP A 142 4.56 -11.49 -10.35
C ASP A 142 3.92 -11.21 -8.98
N THR A 143 4.18 -12.04 -7.99
CA THR A 143 3.51 -11.91 -6.68
C THR A 143 4.33 -11.15 -5.65
N VAL A 144 5.64 -11.13 -5.79
CA VAL A 144 6.58 -10.50 -4.85
C VAL A 144 7.87 -10.12 -5.57
N SER A 145 8.48 -9.01 -5.13
CA SER A 145 9.80 -8.56 -5.55
C SER A 145 10.61 -8.12 -4.32
N THR A 146 11.74 -7.48 -4.50
CA THR A 146 12.50 -6.82 -3.45
C THR A 146 12.82 -5.37 -3.82
N ILE A 147 13.11 -4.55 -2.82
CA ILE A 147 13.54 -3.16 -3.06
C ILE A 147 14.79 -3.11 -3.95
N GLY A 148 15.75 -4.02 -3.74
CA GLY A 148 16.97 -4.12 -4.56
C GLY A 148 16.69 -4.51 -6.02
N GLU A 149 15.75 -5.43 -6.26
CA GLU A 149 15.33 -5.76 -7.62
C GLU A 149 14.66 -4.57 -8.32
N GLU A 150 13.76 -3.87 -7.62
CA GLU A 150 13.08 -2.72 -8.22
C GLU A 150 14.05 -1.58 -8.50
N LYS A 151 14.99 -1.26 -7.61
CA LYS A 151 16.07 -0.30 -7.90
C LYS A 151 16.80 -0.62 -9.19
N LYS A 152 17.07 -1.89 -9.44
CA LYS A 152 17.90 -2.33 -10.56
C LYS A 152 17.14 -2.48 -11.87
N PHE A 153 15.91 -2.96 -11.82
CA PHE A 153 15.19 -3.44 -13.00
C PHE A 153 13.86 -2.73 -13.29
N ASN A 154 13.36 -1.90 -12.38
CA ASN A 154 12.13 -1.16 -12.62
C ASN A 154 12.41 0.02 -13.57
N PRO A 155 11.83 0.05 -14.78
CA PRO A 155 12.10 1.08 -15.77
C PRO A 155 11.66 2.49 -15.31
N ARG A 156 10.66 2.58 -14.46
CA ARG A 156 10.17 3.86 -13.90
C ARG A 156 11.12 4.47 -12.88
N LEU A 157 12.05 3.69 -12.35
CA LEU A 157 13.02 4.12 -11.34
C LEU A 157 14.41 4.46 -11.95
N GLN A 158 14.60 4.28 -13.28
CA GLN A 158 15.85 4.61 -13.97
C GLN A 158 15.89 6.07 -14.39
N VAL A 159 15.71 6.96 -13.45
CA VAL A 159 15.65 8.42 -13.65
C VAL A 159 16.62 9.12 -12.70
N SER A 160 17.09 10.32 -13.09
CA SER A 160 18.04 11.09 -12.34
C SER A 160 17.43 12.28 -11.57
N SER A 161 16.17 12.61 -11.85
CA SER A 161 15.48 13.74 -11.22
C SER A 161 13.96 13.55 -11.17
N ALA A 162 13.30 14.36 -10.34
CA ALA A 162 11.84 14.40 -10.25
C ALA A 162 11.20 14.88 -11.56
N GLU A 163 11.85 15.81 -12.28
CA GLU A 163 11.37 16.28 -13.59
C GLU A 163 11.41 15.17 -14.63
N GLU A 164 12.47 14.36 -14.63
CA GLU A 164 12.56 13.21 -15.52
C GLU A 164 11.48 12.18 -15.19
N TYR A 165 11.26 11.89 -13.91
CA TYR A 165 10.20 11.00 -13.46
C TYR A 165 8.81 11.48 -13.89
N ALA A 166 8.54 12.78 -13.75
CA ALA A 166 7.26 13.37 -14.11
C ALA A 166 6.96 13.35 -15.61
N ASN A 167 8.00 13.22 -16.46
CA ASN A 167 7.89 13.22 -17.92
C ASN A 167 7.80 11.81 -18.54
N ILE A 168 7.85 10.77 -17.76
CA ILE A 168 7.72 9.38 -18.23
C ILE A 168 6.40 8.80 -17.75
#